data_08a7559b17298260dbc23e296f090435
#
_entry.id   08a7559b17298260dbc23e296f090435
#
_cell.length_a   1.000
_cell.length_b   1.000
_cell.length_c   1.000
_cell.angle_alpha   90.00
_cell.angle_beta   90.00
_cell.angle_gamma   90.00
#
_symmetry.space_group_name_H-M   'P 1'
#
loop_
_entity.id
_entity.type
_entity.pdbx_description
1 polymer ?
#
loop_
_entity_poly.entity_id
_entity_poly.type
_entity_poly.pdbx_seq_one_letter_code
_entity_poly.pdbx_strand_id
1 'polypeptide(L)'
;MADITISEAIDFMDNALVKIGFTATNARHISEVIMDGELRGHADHGFYYLPRIFRSHTAGGFSTDAQQTVSKDSASAITIDGGGGYGVLAMNTATDHAISKAEKSGIAFGIASNSANLIALAPFVQRAADRGFIAMAGSGIHARGMPPPSGLTPIWATQPFAFAAPTGEYHPFVLDMATSAMSGAKVMEARDKGERVPIGMIEDAEGNPLTDPSEFKEGETLFLPMGGIKGFGLAMMVDILATVLSGADLNS
;
A
#
# COMPACT_ATOMS: atom_id res chain seq x y z
N MET A 1 0.29 21.12 -22.53
CA MET A 1 -0.38 20.55 -21.34
C MET A 1 -0.89 21.73 -20.53
N ALA A 2 -2.09 21.67 -19.99
CA ALA A 2 -2.57 22.69 -19.06
C ALA A 2 -1.95 22.38 -17.69
N ASP A 3 -1.33 23.38 -17.06
CA ASP A 3 -0.84 23.24 -15.70
C ASP A 3 -2.04 23.27 -14.74
N ILE A 4 -2.04 22.39 -13.75
CA ILE A 4 -3.05 22.27 -12.71
C ILE A 4 -2.35 22.40 -11.36
N THR A 5 -2.92 23.18 -10.45
CA THR A 5 -2.41 23.30 -9.09
C THR A 5 -2.71 22.04 -8.26
N ILE A 6 -1.91 21.81 -7.22
CA ILE A 6 -2.16 20.71 -6.27
C ILE A 6 -3.56 20.79 -5.67
N SER A 7 -4.04 22.00 -5.35
CA SER A 7 -5.39 22.20 -4.79
C SER A 7 -6.47 21.80 -5.79
N GLU A 8 -6.39 22.24 -7.03
CA GLU A 8 -7.36 21.89 -8.08
C GLU A 8 -7.38 20.38 -8.34
N ALA A 9 -6.22 19.74 -8.30
CA ALA A 9 -6.09 18.32 -8.47
C ALA A 9 -6.77 17.55 -7.32
N ILE A 10 -6.53 17.95 -6.07
CA ILE A 10 -7.18 17.36 -4.90
C ILE A 10 -8.69 17.59 -4.96
N ASP A 11 -9.15 18.80 -5.28
CA ASP A 11 -10.57 19.13 -5.36
C ASP A 11 -11.27 18.32 -6.47
N PHE A 12 -10.59 18.06 -7.57
CA PHE A 12 -11.08 17.16 -8.62
C PHE A 12 -11.29 15.73 -8.10
N MET A 13 -10.28 15.17 -7.40
CA MET A 13 -10.35 13.82 -6.83
C MET A 13 -11.42 13.72 -5.75
N ASP A 14 -11.52 14.72 -4.87
CA ASP A 14 -12.55 14.77 -3.83
C ASP A 14 -13.95 14.72 -4.45
N ASN A 15 -14.21 15.57 -5.44
CA ASN A 15 -15.49 15.61 -6.13
C ASN A 15 -15.82 14.27 -6.81
N ALA A 16 -14.83 13.62 -7.39
CA ALA A 16 -14.99 12.33 -8.03
C ALA A 16 -15.29 11.21 -7.00
N LEU A 17 -14.60 11.20 -5.86
CA LEU A 17 -14.82 10.24 -4.79
C LEU A 17 -16.15 10.44 -4.06
N VAL A 18 -16.58 11.68 -3.87
CA VAL A 18 -17.92 12.00 -3.32
C VAL A 18 -19.03 11.47 -4.23
N LYS A 19 -18.86 11.52 -5.55
CA LYS A 19 -19.86 10.98 -6.50
C LYS A 19 -20.08 9.47 -6.39
N ILE A 20 -19.11 8.71 -5.90
CA ILE A 20 -19.27 7.27 -5.67
C ILE A 20 -19.70 6.93 -4.24
N GLY A 21 -19.97 7.94 -3.39
CA GLY A 21 -20.59 7.76 -2.09
C GLY A 21 -19.72 8.04 -0.88
N PHE A 22 -18.46 8.45 -1.03
CA PHE A 22 -17.67 8.87 0.13
C PHE A 22 -18.16 10.21 0.70
N THR A 23 -18.03 10.40 2.01
CA THR A 23 -18.16 11.73 2.62
C THR A 23 -17.05 12.65 2.13
N ALA A 24 -17.23 13.97 2.17
CA ALA A 24 -16.19 14.93 1.79
C ALA A 24 -14.88 14.74 2.58
N THR A 25 -14.98 14.43 3.88
CA THR A 25 -13.82 14.17 4.74
C THR A 25 -13.07 12.91 4.31
N ASN A 26 -13.79 11.82 4.04
CA ASN A 26 -13.18 10.56 3.60
C ASN A 26 -12.56 10.68 2.21
N ALA A 27 -13.23 11.40 1.29
CA ALA A 27 -12.71 11.70 -0.02
C ALA A 27 -11.38 12.46 0.06
N ARG A 28 -11.31 13.50 0.91
CA ARG A 28 -10.09 14.29 1.15
C ARG A 28 -8.94 13.41 1.63
N HIS A 29 -9.15 12.54 2.61
CA HIS A 29 -8.11 11.64 3.11
C HIS A 29 -7.56 10.71 2.01
N ILE A 30 -8.41 10.21 1.14
CA ILE A 30 -7.99 9.34 0.02
C ILE A 30 -7.22 10.17 -1.02
N SER A 31 -7.73 11.35 -1.36
CA SER A 31 -7.10 12.25 -2.34
C SER A 31 -5.71 12.71 -1.89
N GLU A 32 -5.51 12.96 -0.61
CA GLU A 32 -4.20 13.33 -0.04
C GLU A 32 -3.18 12.20 -0.18
N VAL A 33 -3.58 10.94 0.02
CA VAL A 33 -2.69 9.78 -0.19
C VAL A 33 -2.33 9.62 -1.68
N ILE A 34 -3.29 9.80 -2.59
CA ILE A 34 -3.03 9.78 -4.03
C ILE A 34 -2.08 10.92 -4.42
N MET A 35 -2.31 12.12 -3.91
CA MET A 35 -1.47 13.28 -4.20
C MET A 35 -0.05 13.10 -3.65
N ASP A 36 0.12 12.49 -2.47
CA ASP A 36 1.45 12.16 -1.93
C ASP A 36 2.22 11.24 -2.87
N GLY A 37 1.57 10.21 -3.42
CA GLY A 37 2.16 9.33 -4.43
C GLY A 37 2.60 10.09 -5.69
N GLU A 38 1.76 10.98 -6.19
CA GLU A 38 2.08 11.83 -7.35
C GLU A 38 3.28 12.74 -7.09
N LEU A 39 3.29 13.43 -5.95
CA LEU A 39 4.36 14.36 -5.58
C LEU A 39 5.70 13.66 -5.32
N ARG A 40 5.70 12.37 -4.96
CA ARG A 40 6.90 11.54 -4.83
C ARG A 40 7.39 10.99 -6.17
N GLY A 41 6.66 11.21 -7.27
CA GLY A 41 7.00 10.66 -8.60
C GLY A 41 6.58 9.19 -8.78
N HIS A 42 5.70 8.69 -7.93
CA HIS A 42 5.10 7.35 -8.03
C HIS A 42 3.74 7.44 -8.71
N ALA A 43 3.72 7.70 -10.03
CA ALA A 43 2.50 7.89 -10.81
C ALA A 43 1.52 6.70 -10.68
N ASP A 44 2.03 5.48 -10.51
CA ASP A 44 1.27 4.25 -10.28
C ASP A 44 0.50 4.24 -8.94
N HIS A 45 0.87 5.10 -7.99
CA HIS A 45 0.20 5.37 -6.72
C HIS A 45 -0.39 6.78 -6.65
N GLY A 46 -0.21 7.58 -7.73
CA GLY A 46 -0.75 8.91 -7.93
C GLY A 46 -2.10 8.91 -8.66
N PHE A 47 -2.33 9.88 -9.54
CA PHE A 47 -3.58 10.03 -10.31
C PHE A 47 -4.00 8.79 -11.08
N TYR A 48 -3.04 8.01 -11.55
CA TYR A 48 -3.28 6.77 -12.26
C TYR A 48 -4.03 5.72 -11.39
N TYR A 49 -4.05 5.92 -10.07
CA TYR A 49 -4.71 5.02 -9.14
C TYR A 49 -6.24 5.27 -9.04
N LEU A 50 -6.70 6.48 -9.33
CA LEU A 50 -8.11 6.87 -9.18
C LEU A 50 -9.08 5.96 -9.98
N PRO A 51 -8.85 5.63 -11.26
CA PRO A 51 -9.69 4.69 -11.99
C PRO A 51 -9.75 3.28 -11.37
N ARG A 52 -8.71 2.87 -10.65
CA ARG A 52 -8.69 1.57 -9.96
C ARG A 52 -9.64 1.56 -8.76
N ILE A 53 -9.76 2.68 -8.04
CA ILE A 53 -10.73 2.85 -6.96
C ILE A 53 -12.15 2.68 -7.52
N PHE A 54 -12.48 3.34 -8.62
CA PHE A 54 -13.80 3.23 -9.25
C PHE A 54 -14.12 1.81 -9.72
N ARG A 55 -13.17 1.14 -10.37
CA ARG A 55 -13.36 -0.27 -10.78
C ARG A 55 -13.61 -1.18 -9.58
N SER A 56 -12.81 -1.03 -8.51
CA SER A 56 -12.97 -1.82 -7.28
C SER A 56 -14.33 -1.56 -6.63
N HIS A 57 -14.76 -0.29 -6.53
CA HIS A 57 -16.08 0.06 -6.01
C HIS A 57 -17.21 -0.56 -6.82
N THR A 58 -17.17 -0.44 -8.15
CA THR A 58 -18.19 -1.01 -9.06
C THR A 58 -18.25 -2.54 -8.95
N ALA A 59 -17.14 -3.19 -8.67
CA ALA A 59 -17.05 -4.62 -8.43
C ALA A 59 -17.47 -5.05 -7.00
N GLY A 60 -17.87 -4.11 -6.13
CA GLY A 60 -18.25 -4.40 -4.74
C GLY A 60 -17.05 -4.69 -3.82
N GLY A 61 -15.84 -4.24 -4.19
CA GLY A 61 -14.62 -4.53 -3.44
C GLY A 61 -14.49 -3.79 -2.10
N PHE A 62 -15.33 -2.79 -1.82
CA PHE A 62 -15.42 -2.08 -0.55
C PHE A 62 -16.72 -1.29 -0.43
N SER A 63 -17.10 -0.92 0.82
CA SER A 63 -18.20 0.00 1.09
C SER A 63 -17.69 1.43 1.34
N THR A 64 -18.37 2.44 0.79
CA THR A 64 -18.05 3.86 0.98
C THR A 64 -18.61 4.43 2.28
N ASP A 65 -19.60 3.77 2.88
CA ASP A 65 -20.27 4.12 4.13
C ASP A 65 -19.90 3.19 5.31
N ALA A 66 -18.86 2.37 5.12
CA ALA A 66 -18.36 1.44 6.13
C ALA A 66 -18.08 2.14 7.47
N GLN A 67 -18.53 1.50 8.55
CA GLN A 67 -18.31 1.99 9.90
C GLN A 67 -17.11 1.30 10.52
N GLN A 68 -16.11 2.07 10.89
CA GLN A 68 -14.94 1.57 11.60
C GLN A 68 -15.26 1.32 13.07
N THR A 69 -14.69 0.25 13.63
CA THR A 69 -14.82 -0.05 15.06
C THR A 69 -13.46 -0.40 15.67
N VAL A 70 -13.28 -0.08 16.94
CA VAL A 70 -12.13 -0.53 17.71
C VAL A 70 -12.39 -1.95 18.18
N SER A 71 -11.67 -2.92 17.63
CA SER A 71 -11.85 -4.34 18.00
C SER A 71 -10.95 -4.77 19.17
N LYS A 72 -9.78 -4.14 19.32
CA LYS A 72 -8.88 -4.34 20.47
C LYS A 72 -8.24 -3.01 20.86
N ASP A 73 -8.11 -2.76 22.16
CA ASP A 73 -7.45 -1.57 22.70
C ASP A 73 -6.65 -1.95 23.96
N SER A 74 -5.38 -1.55 23.99
CA SER A 74 -4.47 -1.72 25.12
C SER A 74 -3.59 -0.49 25.29
N ALA A 75 -2.72 -0.47 26.29
CA ALA A 75 -1.86 0.68 26.58
C ALA A 75 -0.99 1.09 25.37
N SER A 76 -0.45 0.11 24.63
CA SER A 76 0.48 0.33 23.52
C SER A 76 0.05 -0.31 22.20
N ALA A 77 -1.17 -0.84 22.10
CA ALA A 77 -1.66 -1.41 20.83
C ALA A 77 -3.14 -1.11 20.63
N ILE A 78 -3.52 -1.02 19.35
CA ILE A 78 -4.90 -0.83 18.91
C ILE A 78 -5.17 -1.62 17.63
N THR A 79 -6.37 -2.18 17.52
CA THR A 79 -6.85 -2.80 16.28
C THR A 79 -8.14 -2.13 15.84
N ILE A 80 -8.14 -1.62 14.62
CA ILE A 80 -9.28 -1.02 13.94
C ILE A 80 -9.84 -2.04 12.95
N ASP A 81 -11.09 -2.38 13.09
CA ASP A 81 -11.86 -3.08 12.07
C ASP A 81 -12.41 -2.03 11.10
N GLY A 82 -12.03 -2.12 9.83
CA GLY A 82 -12.42 -1.19 8.78
C GLY A 82 -13.84 -1.39 8.26
N GLY A 83 -14.56 -2.41 8.74
CA GLY A 83 -15.96 -2.67 8.36
C GLY A 83 -16.18 -2.96 6.88
N GLY A 84 -15.18 -3.46 6.16
CA GLY A 84 -15.22 -3.64 4.71
C GLY A 84 -15.08 -2.34 3.91
N GLY A 85 -14.58 -1.27 4.55
CA GLY A 85 -14.36 0.03 3.93
C GLY A 85 -13.04 0.15 3.17
N TYR A 86 -12.72 1.36 2.72
CA TYR A 86 -11.49 1.63 2.01
C TYR A 86 -10.31 1.77 2.99
N GLY A 87 -9.23 1.03 2.75
CA GLY A 87 -8.15 0.81 3.71
C GLY A 87 -7.42 2.07 4.19
N VAL A 88 -7.30 3.10 3.34
CA VAL A 88 -6.74 4.41 3.72
C VAL A 88 -7.41 4.97 4.98
N LEU A 89 -8.73 4.81 5.10
CA LEU A 89 -9.50 5.37 6.22
C LEU A 89 -9.21 4.62 7.52
N ALA A 90 -9.20 3.30 7.50
CA ALA A 90 -8.88 2.47 8.67
C ALA A 90 -7.42 2.67 9.11
N MET A 91 -6.50 2.76 8.15
CA MET A 91 -5.08 3.00 8.43
C MET A 91 -4.82 4.40 8.99
N ASN A 92 -5.54 5.43 8.52
CA ASN A 92 -5.50 6.76 9.13
C ASN A 92 -5.85 6.70 10.62
N THR A 93 -6.99 6.07 10.94
CA THR A 93 -7.45 5.92 12.32
C THR A 93 -6.45 5.13 13.16
N ALA A 94 -5.94 4.00 12.66
CA ALA A 94 -4.96 3.18 13.36
C ALA A 94 -3.64 3.95 13.61
N THR A 95 -3.18 4.72 12.63
CA THR A 95 -1.96 5.55 12.72
C THR A 95 -2.11 6.62 13.78
N ASP A 96 -3.20 7.39 13.78
CA ASP A 96 -3.41 8.47 14.74
C ASP A 96 -3.52 7.95 16.18
N HIS A 97 -4.20 6.83 16.37
CA HIS A 97 -4.24 6.16 17.67
C HIS A 97 -2.87 5.61 18.10
N ALA A 98 -2.11 5.00 17.19
CA ALA A 98 -0.78 4.50 17.50
C ALA A 98 0.15 5.63 17.91
N ILE A 99 0.16 6.76 17.20
CA ILE A 99 0.94 7.95 17.57
C ILE A 99 0.54 8.44 18.97
N SER A 100 -0.76 8.61 19.24
CA SER A 100 -1.25 9.08 20.55
C SER A 100 -0.91 8.12 21.70
N LYS A 101 -0.83 6.82 21.42
CA LYS A 101 -0.36 5.84 22.41
C LYS A 101 1.14 5.91 22.61
N ALA A 102 1.92 6.05 21.53
CA ALA A 102 3.37 6.15 21.58
C ALA A 102 3.84 7.40 22.37
N GLU A 103 3.13 8.51 22.30
CA GLU A 103 3.37 9.71 23.13
C GLU A 103 3.37 9.39 24.64
N LYS A 104 2.60 8.39 25.06
CA LYS A 104 2.44 8.01 26.47
C LYS A 104 3.31 6.82 26.88
N SER A 105 3.44 5.84 26.00
CA SER A 105 4.10 4.56 26.29
C SER A 105 5.52 4.44 25.72
N GLY A 106 5.94 5.40 24.88
CA GLY A 106 7.23 5.37 24.17
C GLY A 106 7.22 4.51 22.88
N ILE A 107 6.32 3.55 22.78
CA ILE A 107 6.14 2.68 21.60
C ILE A 107 4.66 2.28 21.48
N ALA A 108 4.17 2.14 20.24
CA ALA A 108 2.84 1.62 20.01
C ALA A 108 2.75 0.81 18.71
N PHE A 109 1.70 -0.01 18.62
CA PHE A 109 1.38 -0.81 17.45
C PHE A 109 -0.09 -0.58 17.05
N GLY A 110 -0.30 -0.19 15.79
CA GLY A 110 -1.64 0.00 15.19
C GLY A 110 -1.90 -1.04 14.12
N ILE A 111 -3.06 -1.66 14.15
CA ILE A 111 -3.54 -2.60 13.12
C ILE A 111 -4.81 -2.04 12.50
N ALA A 112 -4.88 -2.05 11.17
CA ALA A 112 -6.11 -1.87 10.41
C ALA A 112 -6.41 -3.19 9.68
N SER A 113 -7.59 -3.74 9.91
CA SER A 113 -8.04 -5.02 9.33
C SER A 113 -9.41 -4.85 8.65
N ASN A 114 -9.88 -5.88 7.95
CA ASN A 114 -11.18 -5.89 7.28
C ASN A 114 -11.43 -4.62 6.46
N SER A 115 -10.48 -4.32 5.58
CA SER A 115 -10.54 -3.13 4.71
C SER A 115 -9.85 -3.41 3.37
N ALA A 116 -10.24 -2.65 2.35
CA ALA A 116 -9.66 -2.73 1.02
C ALA A 116 -8.27 -2.05 0.97
N ASN A 117 -7.82 -1.76 -0.20
CA ASN A 117 -6.49 -1.26 -0.53
C ASN A 117 -6.09 0.05 0.19
N LEU A 118 -4.78 0.20 0.47
CA LEU A 118 -4.18 1.35 1.16
C LEU A 118 -3.56 2.40 0.20
N ILE A 119 -3.41 2.08 -1.07
CA ILE A 119 -2.66 2.85 -2.08
C ILE A 119 -1.15 2.81 -1.80
N ALA A 120 -0.65 3.54 -0.79
CA ALA A 120 0.75 3.64 -0.40
C ALA A 120 0.89 3.61 1.13
N LEU A 121 2.09 3.34 1.64
CA LEU A 121 2.39 3.33 3.08
C LEU A 121 3.14 4.58 3.55
N ALA A 122 3.85 5.26 2.64
CA ALA A 122 4.65 6.45 2.94
C ALA A 122 3.91 7.53 3.74
N PRO A 123 2.67 7.94 3.40
CA PRO A 123 1.96 9.01 4.12
C PRO A 123 1.75 8.70 5.61
N PHE A 124 1.51 7.44 5.94
CA PHE A 124 1.24 7.01 7.32
C PHE A 124 2.49 7.02 8.20
N VAL A 125 3.62 6.51 7.68
CA VAL A 125 4.90 6.53 8.42
C VAL A 125 5.48 7.93 8.49
N GLN A 126 5.32 8.75 7.44
CA GLN A 126 5.75 10.15 7.44
C GLN A 126 5.01 10.95 8.50
N ARG A 127 3.70 10.79 8.64
CA ARG A 127 2.90 11.47 9.67
C ARG A 127 3.46 11.24 11.07
N ALA A 128 3.93 10.03 11.37
CA ALA A 128 4.58 9.74 12.64
C ALA A 128 5.96 10.41 12.75
N ALA A 129 6.74 10.41 11.66
CA ALA A 129 8.06 11.05 11.63
C ALA A 129 7.97 12.59 11.79
N ASP A 130 6.96 13.22 11.20
CA ASP A 130 6.64 14.65 11.38
C ASP A 130 6.29 14.99 12.84
N ARG A 131 5.84 13.98 13.62
CA ARG A 131 5.57 14.07 15.06
C ARG A 131 6.76 13.66 15.93
N GLY A 132 7.95 13.44 15.35
CA GLY A 132 9.17 13.09 16.06
C GLY A 132 9.36 11.61 16.38
N PHE A 133 8.56 10.71 15.79
CA PHE A 133 8.67 9.26 15.99
C PHE A 133 9.38 8.58 14.83
N ILE A 134 10.07 7.49 15.13
CA ILE A 134 10.45 6.50 14.12
C ILE A 134 9.23 5.60 13.90
N ALA A 135 8.87 5.35 12.65
CA ALA A 135 7.72 4.53 12.31
C ALA A 135 8.04 3.48 11.25
N MET A 136 7.35 2.34 11.36
CA MET A 136 7.30 1.30 10.33
C MET A 136 5.84 0.97 10.04
N ALA A 137 5.54 0.65 8.80
CA ALA A 137 4.27 0.11 8.38
C ALA A 137 4.46 -1.03 7.38
N GLY A 138 3.51 -1.94 7.32
CA GLY A 138 3.47 -3.02 6.33
C GLY A 138 2.03 -3.33 5.96
N SER A 139 1.83 -3.90 4.78
CA SER A 139 0.52 -4.36 4.32
C SER A 139 0.59 -5.79 3.82
N GLY A 140 -0.25 -6.66 4.38
CA GLY A 140 -0.54 -7.96 3.82
C GLY A 140 -1.47 -7.82 2.61
N ILE A 141 -1.11 -8.40 1.49
CA ILE A 141 -1.89 -8.33 0.26
C ILE A 141 -2.38 -9.74 -0.10
N HIS A 142 -3.70 -9.89 -0.19
CA HIS A 142 -4.34 -11.13 -0.63
C HIS A 142 -4.24 -11.27 -2.16
N ALA A 143 -3.08 -11.64 -2.64
CA ALA A 143 -2.81 -11.99 -4.02
C ALA A 143 -1.59 -12.92 -4.07
N ARG A 144 -1.47 -13.68 -5.13
CA ARG A 144 -0.33 -14.59 -5.34
C ARG A 144 0.44 -14.13 -6.57
N GLY A 145 1.71 -13.83 -6.40
CA GLY A 145 2.56 -13.36 -7.48
C GLY A 145 4.04 -13.59 -7.21
N MET A 146 4.45 -13.73 -5.92
CA MET A 146 5.85 -13.93 -5.56
C MET A 146 6.09 -15.37 -5.06
N PRO A 147 6.86 -16.19 -5.80
CA PRO A 147 7.26 -17.52 -5.38
C PRO A 147 8.41 -17.46 -4.36
N PRO A 148 8.65 -18.53 -3.59
CA PRO A 148 9.89 -18.68 -2.82
C PRO A 148 11.10 -18.76 -3.78
N PRO A 149 12.31 -18.40 -3.33
CA PRO A 149 13.51 -18.57 -4.13
C PRO A 149 13.66 -20.00 -4.65
N SER A 150 13.89 -20.14 -5.94
CA SER A 150 13.96 -21.43 -6.66
C SER A 150 12.64 -22.22 -6.72
N GLY A 151 11.51 -21.61 -6.35
CA GLY A 151 10.18 -22.18 -6.51
C GLY A 151 9.40 -21.47 -7.60
N LEU A 152 8.36 -22.15 -8.12
CA LEU A 152 7.47 -21.60 -9.15
C LEU A 152 6.04 -21.33 -8.64
N THR A 153 5.71 -21.84 -7.47
CA THR A 153 4.37 -21.64 -6.88
C THR A 153 4.36 -20.34 -6.10
N PRO A 154 3.63 -19.29 -6.56
CA PRO A 154 3.56 -18.04 -5.84
C PRO A 154 2.71 -18.21 -4.56
N ILE A 155 3.21 -17.68 -3.45
CA ILE A 155 2.56 -17.75 -2.14
C ILE A 155 2.21 -16.38 -1.57
N TRP A 156 2.90 -15.32 -1.99
CA TRP A 156 2.64 -13.95 -1.57
C TRP A 156 2.47 -13.02 -2.76
N ALA A 157 1.94 -11.83 -2.50
CA ALA A 157 2.02 -10.68 -3.40
C ALA A 157 3.34 -9.92 -3.16
N THR A 158 3.31 -8.61 -3.34
CA THR A 158 4.48 -7.74 -3.20
C THR A 158 4.81 -7.35 -1.76
N GLN A 159 3.95 -7.68 -0.79
CA GLN A 159 4.09 -7.46 0.67
C GLN A 159 4.92 -6.20 0.99
N PRO A 160 4.38 -5.00 0.74
CA PRO A 160 5.15 -3.77 0.88
C PRO A 160 5.39 -3.43 2.35
N PHE A 161 6.50 -2.73 2.60
CA PHE A 161 6.74 -2.10 3.89
C PHE A 161 7.29 -0.69 3.71
N ALA A 162 7.05 0.16 4.70
CA ALA A 162 7.58 1.51 4.78
C ALA A 162 8.26 1.75 6.11
N PHE A 163 9.21 2.68 6.10
CA PHE A 163 9.91 3.16 7.29
C PHE A 163 10.08 4.67 7.17
N ALA A 164 9.93 5.40 8.28
CA ALA A 164 10.26 6.80 8.34
C ALA A 164 10.92 7.16 9.67
N ALA A 165 11.78 8.17 9.61
CA ALA A 165 12.47 8.73 10.78
C ALA A 165 12.65 10.24 10.63
N PRO A 166 12.53 11.02 11.73
CA PRO A 166 12.85 12.44 11.71
C PRO A 166 14.35 12.64 11.47
N THR A 167 14.73 13.72 10.78
CA THR A 167 16.11 14.06 10.41
C THR A 167 16.56 15.43 10.93
N GLY A 168 15.85 15.99 11.89
CA GLY A 168 16.13 17.31 12.47
C GLY A 168 15.70 18.45 11.56
N GLU A 169 16.66 19.14 10.92
CA GLU A 169 16.38 20.32 10.09
C GLU A 169 15.90 20.01 8.67
N TYR A 170 15.99 18.74 8.23
CA TYR A 170 15.60 18.32 6.89
C TYR A 170 14.24 17.62 6.91
N HIS A 171 13.71 17.37 5.71
CA HIS A 171 12.52 16.50 5.56
C HIS A 171 12.79 15.12 6.15
N PRO A 172 11.81 14.46 6.78
CA PRO A 172 11.97 13.11 7.29
C PRO A 172 12.54 12.15 6.24
N PHE A 173 13.38 11.22 6.68
CA PHE A 173 13.72 10.08 5.85
C PHE A 173 12.47 9.21 5.69
N VAL A 174 12.10 8.89 4.46
CA VAL A 174 10.96 8.01 4.16
C VAL A 174 11.40 6.98 3.15
N LEU A 175 11.18 5.71 3.48
CA LEU A 175 11.31 4.55 2.61
C LEU A 175 9.95 3.92 2.46
N ASP A 176 9.49 3.66 1.25
CA ASP A 176 8.29 2.87 0.94
C ASP A 176 8.58 1.99 -0.26
N MET A 177 8.47 0.69 -0.11
CA MET A 177 8.89 -0.25 -1.13
C MET A 177 8.15 -1.59 -1.06
N ALA A 178 7.97 -2.22 -2.22
CA ALA A 178 7.62 -3.63 -2.31
C ALA A 178 8.80 -4.51 -1.86
N THR A 179 8.52 -5.73 -1.42
CA THR A 179 9.54 -6.77 -1.18
C THR A 179 9.85 -7.59 -2.43
N SER A 180 9.06 -7.42 -3.50
CA SER A 180 9.38 -7.90 -4.85
C SER A 180 10.35 -6.98 -5.57
N ALA A 181 11.08 -7.50 -6.55
CA ALA A 181 12.03 -6.73 -7.35
C ALA A 181 11.34 -5.67 -8.22
N MET A 182 10.09 -5.91 -8.62
CA MET A 182 9.26 -4.99 -9.40
C MET A 182 7.79 -5.18 -9.02
N SER A 183 6.97 -4.14 -9.19
CA SER A 183 5.51 -4.22 -9.07
C SER A 183 4.84 -4.38 -10.43
N GLY A 184 3.63 -4.96 -10.46
CA GLY A 184 2.84 -5.06 -11.69
C GLY A 184 2.56 -3.69 -12.33
N ALA A 185 2.35 -2.65 -11.52
CA ALA A 185 2.16 -1.29 -12.03
C ALA A 185 3.39 -0.77 -12.79
N LYS A 186 4.61 -1.05 -12.33
CA LYS A 186 5.84 -0.70 -13.05
C LYS A 186 6.03 -1.49 -14.34
N VAL A 187 5.58 -2.74 -14.40
CA VAL A 187 5.56 -3.50 -15.65
C VAL A 187 4.61 -2.86 -16.66
N MET A 188 3.42 -2.45 -16.21
CA MET A 188 2.46 -1.75 -17.05
C MET A 188 3.00 -0.40 -17.54
N GLU A 189 3.67 0.35 -16.67
CA GLU A 189 4.32 1.62 -17.02
C GLU A 189 5.40 1.41 -18.09
N ALA A 190 6.25 0.39 -17.95
CA ALA A 190 7.25 0.03 -18.97
C ALA A 190 6.60 -0.30 -20.31
N ARG A 191 5.49 -1.05 -20.31
CA ARG A 191 4.71 -1.35 -21.51
C ARG A 191 4.19 -0.08 -22.18
N ASP A 192 3.61 0.85 -21.41
CA ASP A 192 3.02 2.08 -21.95
C ASP A 192 4.10 3.03 -22.50
N LYS A 193 5.33 2.95 -21.98
CA LYS A 193 6.50 3.68 -22.46
C LYS A 193 7.24 2.99 -23.60
N GLY A 194 6.91 1.73 -23.93
CA GLY A 194 7.65 0.92 -24.91
C GLY A 194 9.05 0.50 -24.42
N GLU A 195 9.25 0.45 -23.12
CA GLU A 195 10.50 0.06 -22.47
C GLU A 195 10.48 -1.45 -22.14
N ARG A 196 11.66 -2.05 -22.02
CA ARG A 196 11.79 -3.45 -21.59
C ARG A 196 11.96 -3.55 -20.09
N VAL A 197 11.44 -4.65 -19.53
CA VAL A 197 11.67 -5.01 -18.12
C VAL A 197 13.08 -5.61 -18.00
N PRO A 198 13.90 -5.19 -17.01
CA PRO A 198 15.19 -5.80 -16.75
C PRO A 198 15.09 -7.29 -16.41
N ILE A 199 16.10 -8.08 -16.82
CA ILE A 199 16.20 -9.49 -16.42
C ILE A 199 16.27 -9.60 -14.88
N GLY A 200 15.59 -10.62 -14.33
CA GLY A 200 15.59 -10.87 -12.87
C GLY A 200 14.54 -10.09 -12.10
N MET A 201 13.57 -9.47 -12.78
CA MET A 201 12.44 -8.79 -12.13
C MET A 201 11.18 -9.64 -12.12
N ILE A 202 10.86 -10.26 -13.28
CA ILE A 202 9.67 -11.10 -13.46
C ILE A 202 9.99 -12.32 -14.31
N GLU A 203 9.18 -13.38 -14.11
CA GLU A 203 9.26 -14.64 -14.85
C GLU A 203 7.86 -15.09 -15.28
N ASP A 204 7.81 -15.96 -16.29
CA ASP A 204 6.60 -16.69 -16.65
C ASP A 204 6.29 -17.81 -15.61
N ALA A 205 5.20 -18.53 -15.82
CA ALA A 205 4.79 -19.64 -14.94
C ALA A 205 5.78 -20.83 -14.94
N GLU A 206 6.60 -20.93 -15.96
CA GLU A 206 7.64 -21.96 -16.14
C GLU A 206 8.99 -21.53 -15.55
N GLY A 207 9.13 -20.26 -15.10
CA GLY A 207 10.35 -19.70 -14.52
C GLY A 207 11.32 -19.14 -15.55
N ASN A 208 10.87 -18.87 -16.78
CA ASN A 208 11.69 -18.20 -17.78
C ASN A 208 11.63 -16.68 -17.58
N PRO A 209 12.77 -15.98 -17.66
CA PRO A 209 12.80 -14.53 -17.51
C PRO A 209 11.93 -13.81 -18.56
N LEU A 210 11.02 -12.96 -18.12
CA LEU A 210 10.26 -12.07 -18.99
C LEU A 210 10.92 -10.69 -19.05
N THR A 211 11.15 -10.19 -20.26
CA THR A 211 11.70 -8.86 -20.50
C THR A 211 10.80 -8.00 -21.38
N ASP A 212 9.84 -8.61 -22.06
CA ASP A 212 8.83 -7.91 -22.84
C ASP A 212 7.59 -7.67 -21.96
N PRO A 213 7.24 -6.43 -21.60
CA PRO A 213 6.09 -6.16 -20.74
C PRO A 213 4.75 -6.49 -21.41
N SER A 214 4.70 -6.74 -22.74
CA SER A 214 3.49 -7.19 -23.42
C SER A 214 3.11 -8.64 -23.06
N GLU A 215 4.08 -9.44 -22.59
CA GLU A 215 3.88 -10.81 -22.14
C GLU A 215 3.38 -10.91 -20.70
N PHE A 216 3.32 -9.77 -19.98
CA PHE A 216 2.79 -9.72 -18.62
C PHE A 216 1.33 -10.14 -18.55
N LYS A 217 1.03 -11.11 -17.69
CA LYS A 217 -0.32 -11.60 -17.40
C LYS A 217 -0.58 -11.53 -15.90
N GLU A 218 -1.61 -10.79 -15.55
CA GLU A 218 -2.05 -10.67 -14.15
C GLU A 218 -2.46 -12.04 -13.60
N GLY A 219 -1.89 -12.42 -12.45
CA GLY A 219 -2.15 -13.70 -11.79
C GLY A 219 -1.32 -14.90 -12.32
N GLU A 220 -0.62 -14.78 -13.46
CA GLU A 220 0.26 -15.83 -14.01
C GLU A 220 1.74 -15.43 -13.92
N THR A 221 2.07 -14.15 -14.11
CA THR A 221 3.46 -13.67 -14.04
C THR A 221 3.98 -13.71 -12.61
N LEU A 222 5.17 -14.29 -12.45
CA LEU A 222 5.87 -14.39 -11.17
C LEU A 222 6.74 -13.15 -10.96
N PHE A 223 6.59 -12.52 -9.79
CA PHE A 223 7.43 -11.41 -9.35
C PHE A 223 8.57 -11.94 -8.49
N LEU A 224 9.81 -11.76 -8.91
CA LEU A 224 10.94 -12.23 -8.14
C LEU A 224 11.10 -11.43 -6.83
N PRO A 225 11.50 -12.07 -5.72
CA PRO A 225 11.81 -11.35 -4.48
C PRO A 225 13.02 -10.44 -4.68
N MET A 226 12.97 -9.24 -4.16
CA MET A 226 14.07 -8.27 -4.18
C MET A 226 15.31 -8.86 -3.52
N GLY A 227 16.43 -8.97 -4.26
CA GLY A 227 17.65 -9.59 -3.75
C GLY A 227 17.47 -11.06 -3.30
N GLY A 228 16.55 -11.80 -3.91
CA GLY A 228 16.30 -13.22 -3.67
C GLY A 228 15.80 -13.52 -2.25
N ILE A 229 16.51 -14.38 -1.52
CA ILE A 229 16.11 -14.82 -0.17
C ILE A 229 15.94 -13.67 0.83
N LYS A 230 16.61 -12.52 0.64
CA LYS A 230 16.47 -11.36 1.53
C LYS A 230 15.11 -10.70 1.40
N GLY A 231 14.67 -10.41 0.17
CA GLY A 231 13.33 -9.86 -0.10
C GLY A 231 12.22 -10.84 0.29
N PHE A 232 12.43 -12.14 0.05
CA PHE A 232 11.49 -13.16 0.48
C PHE A 232 11.35 -13.22 2.01
N GLY A 233 12.45 -13.11 2.76
CA GLY A 233 12.43 -13.02 4.22
C GLY A 233 11.72 -11.77 4.73
N LEU A 234 11.90 -10.62 4.06
CA LEU A 234 11.17 -9.40 4.36
C LEU A 234 9.66 -9.55 4.08
N ALA A 235 9.28 -10.18 2.97
CA ALA A 235 7.88 -10.48 2.68
C ALA A 235 7.23 -11.33 3.77
N MET A 236 7.94 -12.37 4.25
CA MET A 236 7.48 -13.21 5.36
C MET A 236 7.30 -12.39 6.65
N MET A 237 8.25 -11.52 6.97
CA MET A 237 8.14 -10.61 8.13
C MET A 237 6.90 -9.72 8.03
N VAL A 238 6.67 -9.11 6.86
CA VAL A 238 5.50 -8.26 6.64
C VAL A 238 4.21 -9.08 6.77
N ASP A 239 4.17 -10.27 6.19
CA ASP A 239 2.98 -11.12 6.27
C ASP A 239 2.66 -11.55 7.71
N ILE A 240 3.66 -11.91 8.50
CA ILE A 240 3.48 -12.21 9.93
C ILE A 240 2.87 -11.00 10.68
N LEU A 241 3.40 -9.80 10.45
CA LEU A 241 2.95 -8.60 11.16
C LEU A 241 1.59 -8.09 10.67
N ALA A 242 1.36 -8.10 9.36
CA ALA A 242 0.18 -7.48 8.76
C ALA A 242 -0.98 -8.47 8.54
N THR A 243 -0.72 -9.77 8.38
CA THR A 243 -1.74 -10.78 8.14
C THR A 243 -1.96 -11.66 9.37
N VAL A 244 -0.92 -12.38 9.84
CA VAL A 244 -1.09 -13.34 10.95
C VAL A 244 -1.45 -12.62 12.25
N LEU A 245 -0.71 -11.57 12.62
CA LEU A 245 -0.93 -10.83 13.86
C LEU A 245 -2.24 -10.03 13.85
N SER A 246 -2.70 -9.58 12.68
CA SER A 246 -3.99 -8.90 12.54
C SER A 246 -5.18 -9.83 12.67
N GLY A 247 -4.97 -11.14 12.54
CA GLY A 247 -6.03 -12.15 12.48
C GLY A 247 -6.78 -12.16 11.15
N ALA A 248 -6.18 -11.61 10.09
CA ALA A 248 -6.71 -11.71 8.74
C ALA A 248 -6.58 -13.16 8.24
N ASP A 249 -7.47 -13.55 7.33
CA ASP A 249 -7.41 -14.87 6.73
C ASP A 249 -6.08 -15.03 5.96
N LEU A 250 -5.36 -16.11 6.29
CA LEU A 250 -4.22 -16.51 5.50
C LEU A 250 -4.72 -16.92 4.11
N ASN A 251 -4.03 -16.49 3.07
CA ASN A 251 -4.37 -16.87 1.70
C ASN A 251 -4.62 -18.38 1.57
N SER A 252 -5.88 -18.78 1.63
CA SER A 252 -6.33 -20.14 1.37
C SER A 252 -6.56 -20.35 -0.13
#